data_de456acaac1db9afe60fd5ccfa31fa01
#
_entry.id   de456acaac1db9afe60fd5ccfa31fa01
#
_cell.length_a   1.000
_cell.length_b   1.000
_cell.length_c   1.000
_cell.angle_alpha   90.00
_cell.angle_beta   90.00
_cell.angle_gamma   90.00
#
_symmetry.space_group_name_H-M   'P 1'
#
loop_
_entity.id
_entity.type
_entity.pdbx_description
1 polymer ?
#
loop_
_entity_poly.entity_id
_entity_poly.type
_entity_poly.pdbx_seq_one_letter_code
_entity_poly.pdbx_strand_id
1 'polypeptide(L)'
;DLFLSDIPYGICLDDWDVLHNNTNSALLGTSPAQDGKNGFKRRGKPINGWSSADRNIGKEYQEWVQKWSDMIFPIMKEGAFQFVFGARRTIHRVINAFENSGFLLKDILAWKKPSAHHRAQKFTNILQNRGLEEELEVWNGWRLGNLAPIYEPIAWFFKPYKITITDNILKYGVGAINTEDCKINGASPTNLLEFGFSKMKIDFTKLRNH
;
A
#
# COMPACT_ATOMS: atom_id res chain seq x y z
N ASP A 1 -18.35 2.37 12.17
CA ASP A 1 -19.03 1.36 11.39
C ASP A 1 -18.25 0.89 10.16
N LEU A 2 -17.42 1.74 9.57
CA LEU A 2 -16.46 1.45 8.52
C LEU A 2 -15.10 2.06 8.90
N PHE A 3 -14.03 1.33 8.73
CA PHE A 3 -12.68 1.85 8.82
C PHE A 3 -12.05 1.88 7.43
N LEU A 4 -11.62 3.06 6.99
CA LEU A 4 -10.92 3.26 5.73
C LEU A 4 -9.65 4.04 6.02
N SER A 5 -8.49 3.51 5.64
CA SER A 5 -7.22 4.16 5.91
C SER A 5 -6.19 3.93 4.81
N ASP A 6 -5.50 4.99 4.44
CA ASP A 6 -4.28 4.97 3.66
C ASP A 6 -3.11 5.17 4.64
N ILE A 7 -2.52 4.05 5.05
CA ILE A 7 -1.48 4.03 6.08
C ILE A 7 -0.10 4.25 5.46
N PRO A 8 0.90 4.71 6.27
CA PRO A 8 2.29 4.67 5.84
C PRO A 8 2.69 3.28 5.32
N TYR A 9 3.40 3.25 4.19
CA TYR A 9 3.60 2.00 3.44
C TYR A 9 4.78 1.14 3.91
N GLY A 10 5.55 1.60 4.90
CA GLY A 10 6.73 0.89 5.40
C GLY A 10 7.82 0.75 4.34
N ILE A 11 7.91 1.71 3.42
CA ILE A 11 8.88 1.72 2.32
C ILE A 11 10.05 2.67 2.53
N CYS A 12 10.18 3.17 3.76
CA CYS A 12 11.26 4.04 4.19
C CYS A 12 11.27 5.41 3.47
N LEU A 13 10.15 6.11 3.52
CA LEU A 13 10.04 7.52 3.14
C LEU A 13 10.14 8.38 4.40
N ASP A 14 11.04 9.38 4.41
CA ASP A 14 11.52 10.06 5.63
C ASP A 14 10.48 10.82 6.45
N ASP A 15 9.55 11.51 5.81
CA ASP A 15 8.74 12.50 6.52
C ASP A 15 7.37 11.98 6.99
N TRP A 16 6.94 10.81 6.54
CA TRP A 16 5.63 10.25 6.87
C TRP A 16 5.58 8.74 7.02
N ASP A 17 6.71 8.08 6.84
CA ASP A 17 6.80 6.64 7.09
C ASP A 17 7.35 6.41 8.49
N VAL A 18 6.48 6.06 9.40
CA VAL A 18 6.65 6.07 10.87
C VAL A 18 7.75 5.17 11.44
N LEU A 19 8.46 4.42 10.63
CA LEU A 19 9.42 3.43 11.13
C LEU A 19 10.85 3.94 11.32
N HIS A 20 11.11 5.20 11.04
CA HIS A 20 12.49 5.65 10.98
C HIS A 20 12.83 6.79 11.91
N ASN A 21 13.45 6.44 13.02
CA ASN A 21 14.57 7.23 13.54
C ASN A 21 15.71 7.15 12.51
N ASN A 22 15.62 7.94 11.49
CA ASN A 22 16.47 7.86 10.31
C ASN A 22 17.89 8.31 10.61
N THR A 23 18.60 7.49 11.34
CA THR A 23 20.04 7.63 11.58
C THR A 23 20.88 7.08 10.43
N ASN A 24 20.26 6.55 9.39
CA ASN A 24 20.95 5.94 8.27
C ASN A 24 21.37 6.99 7.24
N SER A 25 22.64 7.22 7.16
CA SER A 25 23.36 8.11 6.24
C SER A 25 23.07 7.89 4.74
N ALA A 26 22.42 6.81 4.35
CA ALA A 26 21.94 6.61 2.99
C ALA A 26 20.91 7.66 2.53
N LEU A 27 20.41 8.45 3.46
CA LEU A 27 19.50 9.56 3.26
C LEU A 27 20.19 10.88 2.98
N LEU A 28 21.45 10.99 3.28
CA LEU A 28 22.26 12.18 3.04
C LEU A 28 22.70 12.30 1.57
N GLY A 29 22.34 11.34 0.73
CA GLY A 29 22.55 11.45 -0.70
C GLY A 29 21.57 12.45 -1.31
N THR A 30 21.91 13.71 -1.30
CA THR A 30 21.28 14.73 -2.13
C THR A 30 21.48 14.36 -3.58
N SER A 31 20.48 13.74 -4.19
CA SER A 31 20.45 13.65 -5.64
C SER A 31 20.10 15.04 -6.17
N PRO A 32 20.83 15.59 -7.16
CA PRO A 32 20.49 16.87 -7.80
C PRO A 32 19.05 16.93 -8.32
N ALA A 33 18.43 15.78 -8.59
CA ALA A 33 17.04 15.68 -9.00
C ALA A 33 16.05 15.94 -7.86
N GLN A 34 16.52 16.07 -6.62
CA GLN A 34 15.72 16.32 -5.42
C GLN A 34 15.93 17.72 -4.84
N ASP A 35 16.95 18.45 -5.32
CA ASP A 35 17.19 19.82 -4.91
C ASP A 35 15.99 20.72 -5.28
N GLY A 36 15.46 21.41 -4.27
CA GLY A 36 14.33 22.33 -4.42
C GLY A 36 12.93 21.68 -4.51
N LYS A 37 12.82 20.37 -4.38
CA LYS A 37 11.52 19.70 -4.23
C LYS A 37 11.32 19.36 -2.78
N ASN A 38 10.34 20.00 -2.14
CA ASN A 38 9.75 19.52 -0.89
C ASN A 38 9.15 18.14 -1.13
N GLY A 39 9.96 17.12 -1.18
CA GLY A 39 9.55 15.80 -1.58
C GLY A 39 10.35 14.77 -0.82
N PHE A 40 9.68 13.79 -0.50
CA PHE A 40 10.03 12.51 0.08
C PHE A 40 11.49 12.14 -0.19
N LYS A 41 12.34 12.29 0.80
CA LYS A 41 13.69 11.74 0.76
C LYS A 41 13.56 10.22 0.68
N ARG A 42 14.15 9.62 -0.32
CA ARG A 42 14.12 8.17 -0.49
C ARG A 42 15.36 7.56 0.12
N ARG A 43 15.16 6.53 0.92
CA ARG A 43 16.27 5.67 1.31
C ARG A 43 16.94 5.13 0.05
N GLY A 44 18.24 5.36 -0.08
CA GLY A 44 19.03 4.75 -1.14
C GLY A 44 19.00 3.22 -1.03
N LYS A 45 19.22 2.53 -2.15
CA LYS A 45 19.47 1.09 -2.11
C LYS A 45 20.77 0.84 -1.33
N PRO A 46 20.88 -0.25 -0.57
CA PRO A 46 22.14 -0.62 0.06
C PRO A 46 23.23 -0.71 -1.01
N ILE A 47 24.33 0.01 -0.84
CA ILE A 47 25.44 0.01 -1.80
C ILE A 47 26.19 -1.31 -1.73
N ASN A 48 26.31 -1.88 -0.54
CA ASN A 48 27.09 -3.08 -0.24
C ASN A 48 26.21 -4.29 0.14
N GLY A 49 25.03 -4.42 -0.47
CA GLY A 49 24.11 -5.52 -0.17
C GLY A 49 23.17 -5.22 1.02
N TRP A 50 22.48 -6.22 1.50
CA TRP A 50 21.44 -6.12 2.51
C TRP A 50 21.96 -6.46 3.90
N SER A 51 21.86 -5.55 4.85
CA SER A 51 22.20 -5.79 6.26
C SER A 51 21.08 -6.54 6.99
N SER A 52 21.36 -6.99 8.22
CA SER A 52 20.34 -7.54 9.11
C SER A 52 19.26 -6.50 9.46
N ALA A 53 19.64 -5.25 9.66
CA ALA A 53 18.70 -4.14 9.88
C ALA A 53 17.74 -3.96 8.70
N ASP A 54 18.26 -3.99 7.47
CA ASP A 54 17.41 -3.90 6.26
C ASP A 54 16.40 -5.05 6.16
N ARG A 55 16.79 -6.25 6.61
CA ARG A 55 15.91 -7.43 6.64
C ARG A 55 14.83 -7.32 7.72
N ASN A 56 15.10 -6.62 8.81
CA ASN A 56 14.15 -6.44 9.91
C ASN A 56 13.08 -5.39 9.67
N ILE A 57 13.29 -4.44 8.75
CA ILE A 57 12.34 -3.35 8.45
C ILE A 57 10.90 -3.86 8.29
N GLY A 58 10.71 -4.95 7.56
CA GLY A 58 9.37 -5.51 7.37
C GLY A 58 8.72 -6.06 8.65
N LYS A 59 9.52 -6.55 9.61
CA LYS A 59 9.03 -7.02 10.91
C LYS A 59 8.66 -5.83 11.79
N GLU A 60 9.53 -4.83 11.88
CA GLU A 60 9.29 -3.59 12.61
C GLU A 60 8.03 -2.87 12.10
N TYR A 61 7.83 -2.86 10.78
CA TYR A 61 6.60 -2.34 10.17
C TYR A 61 5.37 -3.13 10.61
N GLN A 62 5.43 -4.46 10.64
CA GLN A 62 4.33 -5.29 11.12
C GLN A 62 4.01 -5.02 12.59
N GLU A 63 5.02 -4.88 13.44
CA GLU A 63 4.87 -4.56 14.85
C GLU A 63 4.22 -3.17 15.06
N TRP A 64 4.59 -2.21 14.22
CA TRP A 64 3.94 -0.90 14.24
C TRP A 64 2.48 -0.99 13.83
N VAL A 65 2.15 -1.69 12.74
CA VAL A 65 0.76 -1.91 12.30
C VAL A 65 -0.02 -2.62 13.40
N GLN A 66 0.58 -3.62 14.06
CA GLN A 66 -0.04 -4.38 15.14
C GLN A 66 -0.53 -3.47 16.28
N LYS A 67 0.30 -2.52 16.71
CA LYS A 67 -0.03 -1.61 17.82
C LYS A 67 -1.33 -0.84 17.60
N TRP A 68 -1.56 -0.33 16.40
CA TRP A 68 -2.78 0.42 16.15
C TRP A 68 -3.95 -0.47 15.71
N SER A 69 -3.72 -1.60 15.06
CA SER A 69 -4.79 -2.55 14.76
C SER A 69 -5.39 -3.15 16.05
N ASP A 70 -4.58 -3.40 17.07
CA ASP A 70 -5.03 -3.82 18.40
C ASP A 70 -5.92 -2.76 19.07
N MET A 71 -5.63 -1.47 18.84
CA MET A 71 -6.47 -0.37 19.36
C MET A 71 -7.80 -0.24 18.62
N ILE A 72 -7.84 -0.55 17.33
CA ILE A 72 -9.05 -0.45 16.50
C ILE A 72 -9.99 -1.62 16.75
N PHE A 73 -9.46 -2.82 16.96
CA PHE A 73 -10.28 -4.02 17.09
C PHE A 73 -11.42 -3.91 18.12
N PRO A 74 -11.19 -3.46 19.37
CA PRO A 74 -12.26 -3.39 20.38
C PRO A 74 -13.35 -2.37 20.05
N ILE A 75 -13.03 -1.28 19.35
CA ILE A 75 -14.01 -0.21 19.07
C ILE A 75 -14.86 -0.46 17.83
N MET A 76 -14.48 -1.40 16.96
CA MET A 76 -15.27 -1.76 15.78
C MET A 76 -16.45 -2.65 16.17
N LYS A 77 -17.60 -2.47 15.49
CA LYS A 77 -18.73 -3.38 15.59
C LYS A 77 -18.40 -4.74 14.98
N GLU A 78 -19.00 -5.81 15.53
CA GLU A 78 -18.93 -7.14 14.91
C GLU A 78 -19.50 -7.09 13.48
N GLY A 79 -18.79 -7.68 12.50
CA GLY A 79 -19.14 -7.65 11.09
C GLY A 79 -18.70 -6.37 10.34
N ALA A 80 -18.24 -5.33 11.03
CA ALA A 80 -17.80 -4.11 10.39
C ALA A 80 -16.57 -4.33 9.48
N PHE A 81 -16.55 -3.64 8.35
CA PHE A 81 -15.49 -3.74 7.35
C PHE A 81 -14.35 -2.76 7.61
N GLN A 82 -13.16 -3.19 7.23
CA GLN A 82 -11.97 -2.34 7.17
C GLN A 82 -11.34 -2.45 5.79
N PHE A 83 -10.99 -1.31 5.20
CA PHE A 83 -10.24 -1.21 3.96
C PHE A 83 -8.95 -0.45 4.24
N VAL A 84 -7.83 -1.11 4.02
CA VAL A 84 -6.52 -0.56 4.34
C VAL A 84 -5.64 -0.58 3.09
N PHE A 85 -5.30 0.60 2.59
CA PHE A 85 -4.34 0.75 1.50
C PHE A 85 -2.95 0.39 1.99
N GLY A 86 -2.17 -0.23 1.14
CA GLY A 86 -0.80 -0.58 1.47
C GLY A 86 0.09 -0.72 0.23
N ALA A 87 1.40 -0.79 0.47
CA ALA A 87 2.32 -1.05 -0.62
C ALA A 87 2.34 -2.53 -1.01
N ARG A 88 2.47 -2.83 -2.30
CA ARG A 88 2.55 -4.20 -2.83
C ARG A 88 3.64 -5.07 -2.18
N ARG A 89 4.69 -4.44 -1.65
CA ARG A 89 5.80 -5.14 -0.99
C ARG A 89 5.56 -5.44 0.48
N THR A 90 4.69 -4.67 1.13
CA THR A 90 4.47 -4.72 2.58
C THR A 90 3.04 -5.06 2.97
N ILE A 91 2.10 -5.17 2.02
CA ILE A 91 0.69 -5.47 2.31
C ILE A 91 0.52 -6.76 3.13
N HIS A 92 1.34 -7.78 2.90
CA HIS A 92 1.32 -9.02 3.67
C HIS A 92 1.61 -8.78 5.16
N ARG A 93 2.41 -7.76 5.50
CA ARG A 93 2.71 -7.38 6.88
C ARG A 93 1.50 -6.72 7.55
N VAL A 94 0.77 -5.92 6.77
CA VAL A 94 -0.51 -5.34 7.22
C VAL A 94 -1.52 -6.44 7.48
N ILE A 95 -1.65 -7.39 6.55
CA ILE A 95 -2.58 -8.52 6.69
C ILE A 95 -2.26 -9.32 7.94
N ASN A 96 -1.02 -9.74 8.13
CA ASN A 96 -0.62 -10.49 9.31
C ASN A 96 -0.91 -9.74 10.63
N ALA A 97 -0.65 -8.43 10.66
CA ALA A 97 -0.91 -7.63 11.85
C ALA A 97 -2.41 -7.55 12.18
N PHE A 98 -3.26 -7.33 11.18
CA PHE A 98 -4.71 -7.29 11.38
C PHE A 98 -5.27 -8.65 11.81
N GLU A 99 -4.81 -9.75 11.21
CA GLU A 99 -5.23 -11.10 11.60
C GLU A 99 -4.76 -11.43 13.02
N ASN A 100 -3.55 -11.04 13.41
CA ASN A 100 -3.07 -11.16 14.79
C ASN A 100 -3.92 -10.39 15.80
N SER A 101 -4.50 -9.25 15.40
CA SER A 101 -5.44 -8.47 16.24
C SER A 101 -6.84 -9.08 16.30
N GLY A 102 -7.11 -10.12 15.51
CA GLY A 102 -8.38 -10.84 15.51
C GLY A 102 -9.33 -10.49 14.36
N PHE A 103 -8.95 -9.61 13.43
CA PHE A 103 -9.68 -9.41 12.18
C PHE A 103 -9.51 -10.60 11.25
N LEU A 104 -10.40 -10.76 10.29
CA LEU A 104 -10.26 -11.76 9.22
C LEU A 104 -10.15 -11.07 7.89
N LEU A 105 -9.18 -11.50 7.08
CA LEU A 105 -9.07 -11.05 5.70
C LEU A 105 -10.24 -11.58 4.89
N LYS A 106 -10.93 -10.69 4.16
CA LYS A 106 -12.04 -11.05 3.27
C LYS A 106 -11.59 -11.11 1.82
N ASP A 107 -10.83 -10.10 1.37
CA ASP A 107 -10.31 -10.04 0.01
C ASP A 107 -9.15 -9.01 -0.08
N ILE A 108 -8.47 -9.00 -1.22
CA ILE A 108 -7.50 -7.96 -1.58
C ILE A 108 -7.99 -7.31 -2.87
N LEU A 109 -8.34 -6.02 -2.79
CA LEU A 109 -8.72 -5.25 -3.95
C LEU A 109 -7.48 -4.68 -4.61
N ALA A 110 -7.49 -4.59 -5.93
CA ALA A 110 -6.44 -3.94 -6.71
C ALA A 110 -6.95 -2.62 -7.28
N TRP A 111 -6.45 -1.51 -6.77
CA TRP A 111 -6.73 -0.20 -7.36
C TRP A 111 -5.75 0.07 -8.51
N LYS A 112 -6.23 -0.06 -9.74
CA LYS A 112 -5.44 0.18 -10.95
C LYS A 112 -5.29 1.68 -11.20
N LYS A 113 -4.05 2.11 -11.34
CA LYS A 113 -3.71 3.49 -11.70
C LYS A 113 -3.79 3.66 -13.23
N PRO A 114 -4.09 4.87 -13.71
CA PRO A 114 -4.16 5.14 -15.16
C PRO A 114 -2.82 4.99 -15.85
N SER A 115 -1.74 5.24 -15.13
CA SER A 115 -0.38 5.13 -15.66
C SER A 115 0.62 4.74 -14.57
N ALA A 116 1.72 4.17 -14.98
CA ALA A 116 2.84 3.88 -14.10
C ALA A 116 4.15 4.12 -14.82
N HIS A 117 5.11 4.75 -14.12
CA HIS A 117 6.43 4.99 -14.65
C HIS A 117 7.40 3.88 -14.27
N HIS A 118 8.09 3.34 -15.26
CA HIS A 118 9.15 2.37 -15.06
C HIS A 118 10.43 3.10 -14.66
N ARG A 119 10.78 3.01 -13.37
CA ARG A 119 11.98 3.68 -12.82
C ARG A 119 13.22 2.79 -12.78
N ALA A 120 13.14 1.58 -13.32
CA ALA A 120 14.26 0.66 -13.33
C ALA A 120 15.38 1.17 -14.26
N GLN A 121 16.60 1.22 -13.73
CA GLN A 121 17.78 1.64 -14.46
C GLN A 121 18.16 0.58 -15.51
N LYS A 122 18.54 1.00 -16.71
CA LYS A 122 19.11 0.09 -17.70
C LYS A 122 20.44 -0.44 -17.18
N PHE A 123 20.63 -1.76 -17.25
CA PHE A 123 21.86 -2.37 -16.75
C PHE A 123 23.07 -1.98 -17.62
N THR A 124 22.88 -1.86 -18.92
CA THR A 124 23.92 -1.38 -19.86
C THR A 124 24.48 -0.01 -19.46
N ASN A 125 23.67 0.92 -18.95
CA ASN A 125 24.19 2.22 -18.49
C ASN A 125 25.17 2.08 -17.31
N ILE A 126 24.94 1.07 -16.46
CA ILE A 126 25.82 0.81 -15.32
C ILE A 126 27.11 0.18 -15.78
N LEU A 127 27.04 -0.75 -16.74
CA LEU A 127 28.22 -1.40 -17.32
C LEU A 127 29.11 -0.38 -18.02
N GLN A 128 28.54 0.51 -18.84
CA GLN A 128 29.26 1.62 -19.46
C GLN A 128 30.00 2.50 -18.44
N ASN A 129 29.30 2.89 -17.36
CA ASN A 129 29.92 3.69 -16.31
C ASN A 129 31.04 2.96 -15.54
N ARG A 130 31.09 1.63 -15.65
CA ARG A 130 32.13 0.78 -15.05
C ARG A 130 33.24 0.38 -16.04
N GLY A 131 33.13 0.78 -17.31
CA GLY A 131 34.08 0.42 -18.36
C GLY A 131 34.03 -1.06 -18.77
N LEU A 132 32.86 -1.72 -18.58
CA LEU A 132 32.62 -3.13 -18.91
C LEU A 132 31.89 -3.19 -20.27
N GLU A 133 32.55 -2.75 -21.33
CA GLU A 133 31.94 -2.63 -22.66
C GLU A 133 31.67 -3.99 -23.31
N GLU A 134 32.47 -4.99 -23.03
CA GLU A 134 32.34 -6.37 -23.51
C GLU A 134 31.05 -7.05 -23.06
N GLU A 135 30.45 -6.58 -21.96
CA GLU A 135 29.23 -7.13 -21.41
C GLU A 135 27.94 -6.48 -21.98
N LEU A 136 28.06 -5.40 -22.74
CA LEU A 136 26.91 -4.61 -23.17
C LEU A 136 25.94 -5.38 -24.06
N GLU A 137 26.47 -6.22 -24.95
CA GLU A 137 25.64 -6.99 -25.88
C GLU A 137 24.83 -8.05 -25.13
N VAL A 138 25.46 -8.76 -24.22
CA VAL A 138 24.83 -9.81 -23.40
C VAL A 138 23.69 -9.25 -22.56
N TRP A 139 23.86 -8.05 -22.00
CA TRP A 139 22.92 -7.42 -21.09
C TRP A 139 22.02 -6.37 -21.75
N ASN A 140 21.97 -6.34 -23.07
CA ASN A 140 21.10 -5.41 -23.77
C ASN A 140 19.61 -5.71 -23.47
N GLY A 141 18.86 -4.66 -23.17
CA GLY A 141 17.45 -4.76 -22.79
C GLY A 141 17.19 -5.06 -21.31
N TRP A 142 18.18 -5.48 -20.55
CA TRP A 142 18.02 -5.76 -19.11
C TRP A 142 17.95 -4.50 -18.26
N ARG A 143 17.11 -4.56 -17.20
CA ARG A 143 16.91 -3.47 -16.26
C ARG A 143 16.99 -3.95 -14.84
N LEU A 144 17.57 -3.12 -13.96
CA LEU A 144 17.60 -3.37 -12.52
C LEU A 144 16.37 -2.74 -11.86
N GLY A 145 15.65 -3.54 -11.10
CA GLY A 145 14.52 -3.06 -10.32
C GLY A 145 13.20 -3.78 -10.62
N ASN A 146 12.11 -3.22 -10.11
CA ASN A 146 10.78 -3.81 -10.23
C ASN A 146 10.08 -3.38 -11.53
N LEU A 147 9.05 -4.11 -11.91
CA LEU A 147 8.12 -3.70 -12.95
C LEU A 147 7.43 -2.38 -12.59
N ALA A 148 6.86 -1.71 -13.58
CA ALA A 148 6.11 -0.48 -13.38
C ALA A 148 4.91 -0.73 -12.45
N PRO A 149 4.73 0.10 -11.39
CA PRO A 149 3.70 -0.13 -10.37
C PRO A 149 2.34 0.38 -10.82
N ILE A 150 1.57 -0.46 -11.51
CA ILE A 150 0.29 -0.07 -12.10
C ILE A 150 -0.89 -0.14 -11.13
N TYR A 151 -0.79 -0.84 -10.01
CA TYR A 151 -1.86 -0.94 -9.03
C TYR A 151 -1.36 -0.72 -7.59
N GLU A 152 -2.29 -0.36 -6.71
CA GLU A 152 -2.09 -0.38 -5.26
C GLU A 152 -3.06 -1.38 -4.63
N PRO A 153 -2.59 -2.26 -3.73
CA PRO A 153 -3.46 -3.20 -3.04
C PRO A 153 -4.21 -2.52 -1.90
N ILE A 154 -5.46 -2.95 -1.69
CA ILE A 154 -6.29 -2.57 -0.57
C ILE A 154 -6.70 -3.86 0.12
N ALA A 155 -6.22 -4.08 1.34
CA ALA A 155 -6.65 -5.23 2.12
C ALA A 155 -8.03 -4.94 2.71
N TRP A 156 -8.96 -5.86 2.50
CA TRP A 156 -10.32 -5.80 2.99
C TRP A 156 -10.53 -6.82 4.09
N PHE A 157 -10.78 -6.34 5.30
CA PHE A 157 -11.02 -7.17 6.48
C PHE A 157 -12.44 -6.99 7.00
N PHE A 158 -12.83 -7.88 7.92
CA PHE A 158 -14.00 -7.70 8.77
C PHE A 158 -13.70 -8.15 10.20
N LYS A 159 -14.41 -7.58 11.15
CA LYS A 159 -14.39 -8.07 12.53
C LYS A 159 -15.32 -9.29 12.64
N PRO A 160 -14.85 -10.44 13.17
CA PRO A 160 -15.67 -11.62 13.34
C PRO A 160 -16.95 -11.34 14.14
N TYR A 161 -18.02 -12.00 13.79
CA TYR A 161 -19.32 -11.94 14.48
C TYR A 161 -19.66 -13.32 15.07
N LYS A 162 -20.47 -13.32 16.13
CA LYS A 162 -20.80 -14.52 16.93
C LYS A 162 -22.16 -15.13 16.61
N ILE A 163 -22.96 -14.47 15.77
CA ILE A 163 -24.31 -14.85 15.37
C ILE A 163 -24.35 -15.04 13.85
N THR A 164 -25.50 -15.34 13.24
CA THR A 164 -25.58 -15.42 11.78
C THR A 164 -25.27 -14.06 11.14
N ILE A 165 -24.77 -14.05 9.92
CA ILE A 165 -24.50 -12.79 9.21
C ILE A 165 -25.75 -11.92 9.08
N THR A 166 -26.91 -12.54 8.82
CA THR A 166 -28.19 -11.84 8.71
C THR A 166 -28.56 -11.15 10.03
N ASP A 167 -28.51 -11.87 11.13
CA ASP A 167 -28.83 -11.31 12.45
C ASP A 167 -27.85 -10.22 12.85
N ASN A 168 -26.57 -10.39 12.49
CA ASN A 168 -25.54 -9.39 12.73
C ASN A 168 -25.83 -8.08 11.98
N ILE A 169 -26.18 -8.17 10.68
CA ILE A 169 -26.53 -7.01 9.85
C ILE A 169 -27.77 -6.31 10.43
N LEU A 170 -28.82 -7.06 10.78
CA LEU A 170 -30.05 -6.51 11.35
C LEU A 170 -29.79 -5.82 12.69
N LYS A 171 -28.88 -6.38 13.50
CA LYS A 171 -28.57 -5.85 14.84
C LYS A 171 -27.66 -4.62 14.80
N TYR A 172 -26.64 -4.64 13.97
CA TYR A 172 -25.57 -3.63 14.01
C TYR A 172 -25.55 -2.69 12.80
N GLY A 173 -26.25 -3.00 11.72
CA GLY A 173 -26.31 -2.20 10.49
C GLY A 173 -25.00 -2.22 9.69
N VAL A 174 -24.16 -3.25 9.86
CA VAL A 174 -22.85 -3.36 9.21
C VAL A 174 -22.61 -4.76 8.67
N GLY A 175 -21.66 -4.92 7.75
CA GLY A 175 -21.27 -6.24 7.19
C GLY A 175 -21.92 -6.58 5.85
N ALA A 176 -22.65 -5.64 5.25
CA ALA A 176 -23.15 -5.75 3.87
C ALA A 176 -22.59 -4.64 2.98
N ILE A 177 -22.58 -4.87 1.67
CA ILE A 177 -22.23 -3.88 0.65
C ILE A 177 -23.45 -3.60 -0.21
N ASN A 178 -23.78 -2.34 -0.41
CA ASN A 178 -24.78 -1.92 -1.39
C ASN A 178 -24.16 -1.95 -2.80
N THR A 179 -24.23 -3.10 -3.45
CA THR A 179 -23.63 -3.31 -4.78
C THR A 179 -24.34 -2.50 -5.87
N GLU A 180 -25.60 -2.09 -5.65
CA GLU A 180 -26.33 -1.25 -6.60
C GLU A 180 -25.73 0.16 -6.65
N ASP A 181 -25.46 0.78 -5.48
CA ASP A 181 -24.85 2.11 -5.40
C ASP A 181 -23.37 2.11 -5.79
N CYS A 182 -22.74 0.94 -5.76
CA CYS A 182 -21.33 0.76 -6.15
C CYS A 182 -21.14 0.48 -7.65
N LYS A 183 -22.19 0.43 -8.46
CA LYS A 183 -22.08 0.17 -9.90
C LYS A 183 -21.30 1.28 -10.61
N ILE A 184 -20.40 0.87 -11.51
CA ILE A 184 -19.64 1.75 -12.39
C ILE A 184 -20.07 1.46 -13.82
N ASN A 185 -20.64 2.45 -14.51
CA ASN A 185 -21.21 2.30 -15.87
C ASN A 185 -22.20 1.13 -15.99
N GLY A 186 -23.00 0.90 -14.94
CA GLY A 186 -24.00 -0.18 -14.90
C GLY A 186 -23.44 -1.57 -14.55
N ALA A 187 -22.15 -1.74 -14.45
CA ALA A 187 -21.51 -2.98 -14.05
C ALA A 187 -21.34 -3.09 -12.53
N SER A 188 -21.60 -4.26 -11.96
CA SER A 188 -21.35 -4.54 -10.55
C SER A 188 -19.87 -4.39 -10.21
N PRO A 189 -19.53 -3.94 -8.99
CA PRO A 189 -18.15 -3.77 -8.58
C PRO A 189 -17.42 -5.12 -8.56
N THR A 190 -16.13 -5.08 -8.91
CA THR A 190 -15.21 -6.21 -8.84
C THR A 190 -14.07 -5.88 -7.88
N ASN A 191 -13.21 -6.86 -7.59
CA ASN A 191 -12.01 -6.62 -6.79
C ASN A 191 -10.88 -5.92 -7.57
N LEU A 192 -11.06 -5.65 -8.86
CA LEU A 192 -10.22 -4.76 -9.65
C LEU A 192 -10.93 -3.42 -9.83
N LEU A 193 -10.41 -2.38 -9.18
CA LEU A 193 -10.95 -1.02 -9.23
C LEU A 193 -10.23 -0.21 -10.31
N GLU A 194 -10.94 0.07 -11.41
CA GLU A 194 -10.46 0.94 -12.48
C GLU A 194 -11.31 2.22 -12.49
N PHE A 195 -10.70 3.35 -12.19
CA PHE A 195 -11.35 4.65 -12.33
C PHE A 195 -10.89 5.30 -13.63
N GLY A 196 -11.81 5.46 -14.55
CA GLY A 196 -11.59 6.35 -15.69
C GLY A 196 -11.47 7.79 -15.19
N PHE A 197 -10.43 8.51 -15.60
CA PHE A 197 -10.22 9.93 -15.23
C PHE A 197 -11.17 10.91 -15.93
N SER A 198 -12.37 10.51 -16.29
CA SER A 198 -13.37 11.47 -16.70
C SER A 198 -14.02 12.09 -15.46
N LYS A 199 -13.39 13.19 -14.98
CA LYS A 199 -13.98 14.20 -14.08
C LYS A 199 -14.90 13.64 -12.99
N MET A 200 -14.35 12.90 -12.04
CA MET A 200 -15.03 12.60 -10.80
C MET A 200 -15.12 13.91 -9.98
N LYS A 201 -16.19 14.67 -10.17
CA LYS A 201 -16.61 15.68 -9.20
C LYS A 201 -17.20 14.91 -8.02
N ILE A 202 -16.41 14.69 -6.97
CA ILE A 202 -16.95 14.21 -5.70
C ILE A 202 -17.78 15.37 -5.15
N ASP A 203 -19.09 15.23 -5.21
CA ASP A 203 -20.01 16.18 -4.62
C ASP A 203 -20.11 15.87 -3.12
N PHE A 204 -19.25 16.52 -2.34
CA PHE A 204 -19.23 16.41 -0.88
C PHE A 204 -20.50 16.93 -0.20
N THR A 205 -21.40 17.59 -0.92
CA THR A 205 -22.64 18.09 -0.32
C THR A 205 -23.65 16.99 -0.06
N LYS A 206 -23.57 15.86 -0.77
CA LYS A 206 -24.44 14.69 -0.57
C LYS A 206 -24.07 13.81 0.63
N LEU A 207 -22.91 14.02 1.26
CA LEU A 207 -22.47 13.26 2.44
C LEU A 207 -23.01 13.82 3.77
N ARG A 208 -23.78 14.91 3.75
CA ARG A 208 -24.26 15.60 4.97
C ARG A 208 -25.69 15.28 5.41
N ASN A 209 -26.41 14.42 4.71
CA ASN A 209 -27.85 14.21 4.96
C ASN A 209 -28.22 12.74 5.23
N HIS A 210 -27.42 12.05 6.07
CA HIS A 210 -27.90 10.80 6.70
C HIS A 210 -27.35 10.70 8.12
#